data_9036be782b5dd1209abf90882121818a
#
_entry.id   9036be782b5dd1209abf90882121818a
#
_cell.length_a   1.000
_cell.length_b   1.000
_cell.length_c   1.000
_cell.angle_alpha   90.00
_cell.angle_beta   90.00
_cell.angle_gamma   90.00
#
_symmetry.space_group_name_H-M   'P 1'
#
loop_
_entity.id
_entity.type
_entity.pdbx_description
1 polymer ?
#
loop_
_entity_poly.entity_id
_entity_poly.type
_entity_poly.pdbx_seq_one_letter_code
_entity_poly.pdbx_strand_id
1 'polypeptide(L)'
;MQKLELTWIGKGEEPKLEPHILIHDKEKSYGDENTENMLIHGDNLLALKALEQDYAGKIKCIYIDPPYNINVANPNYDDNLPHSEWLSLMQIRLKCLYTLLSDDGFIFIQIDDDEHAYLKVLCDEIFGRNNFVNSIAVKMSEASGNKMAHVDKRLVKIKENILLYRKSPSLLNAIKIQKDKWDSEYNKVFVNLKREDKAFIDSVIANNENSSIESCILKIDEILSSLEVKGINEVMRDEHVDINNNELVDKWLKENAYRIFRTTASKSVKRLADEKKKMTDNTYFSVISVRDKKIYIVKSDYQQTSSSPRVQVLFAEDYLSTYIGDLWVDIATTGLEAEGGVDFKNSKKPEKLIERIIKLGSSEGDLILDSFLGSGTTAAVAHKMGRKWIGIELGYHCYTHCKPRLERVIDGEDMGGITRAVDWKGGGGFKFYELAPSLLKKDKASICDL
;
A
#
# COMPACT_ATOMS: atom_id res chain seq x y z
N MET A 1 -26.29 13.09 -20.12
CA MET A 1 -25.79 12.58 -18.85
C MET A 1 -26.00 13.64 -17.78
N GLN A 2 -26.72 13.35 -16.70
CA GLN A 2 -26.87 14.30 -15.59
C GLN A 2 -25.53 14.42 -14.87
N LYS A 3 -24.98 15.64 -14.73
CA LYS A 3 -23.76 15.95 -14.00
C LYS A 3 -24.15 16.22 -12.55
N LEU A 4 -23.58 15.49 -11.60
CA LEU A 4 -23.63 15.85 -10.18
C LEU A 4 -22.51 16.85 -9.91
N GLU A 5 -22.81 17.94 -9.24
CA GLU A 5 -21.85 18.99 -8.92
C GLU A 5 -22.03 19.45 -7.47
N LEU A 6 -20.93 19.52 -6.72
CA LEU A 6 -20.89 20.15 -5.41
C LEU A 6 -20.74 21.67 -5.58
N THR A 7 -21.60 22.45 -4.93
CA THR A 7 -21.54 23.91 -4.99
C THR A 7 -21.31 24.50 -3.60
N TRP A 8 -20.45 25.50 -3.51
CA TRP A 8 -20.16 26.28 -2.29
C TRP A 8 -19.86 27.73 -2.63
N ILE A 9 -19.85 28.61 -1.63
CA ILE A 9 -19.50 30.02 -1.78
C ILE A 9 -18.02 30.15 -2.15
N GLY A 10 -17.70 30.83 -3.25
CA GLY A 10 -16.34 30.99 -3.78
C GLY A 10 -15.90 29.89 -4.74
N LYS A 11 -16.74 28.90 -5.06
CA LYS A 11 -16.40 27.90 -6.09
C LYS A 11 -16.19 28.59 -7.45
N GLY A 12 -15.03 28.34 -8.05
CA GLY A 12 -14.64 28.92 -9.33
C GLY A 12 -13.95 30.29 -9.23
N GLU A 13 -13.85 30.87 -8.06
CA GLU A 13 -13.04 32.04 -7.80
C GLU A 13 -11.57 31.60 -7.62
N GLU A 14 -10.86 31.39 -8.74
CA GLU A 14 -9.46 31.01 -8.67
C GLU A 14 -8.60 32.27 -8.40
N PRO A 15 -7.70 32.24 -7.40
CA PRO A 15 -6.80 33.36 -7.15
C PRO A 15 -5.89 33.55 -8.36
N LYS A 16 -5.62 34.80 -8.71
CA LYS A 16 -4.58 35.13 -9.70
C LYS A 16 -3.22 34.80 -9.09
N LEU A 17 -2.67 33.66 -9.48
CA LEU A 17 -1.36 33.25 -9.01
C LEU A 17 -0.28 34.04 -9.76
N GLU A 18 0.59 34.68 -9.01
CA GLU A 18 1.80 35.27 -9.55
C GLU A 18 2.82 34.14 -9.91
N PRO A 19 3.61 34.31 -10.97
CA PRO A 19 4.61 33.32 -11.33
C PRO A 19 5.74 33.30 -10.30
N HIS A 20 6.03 32.10 -9.79
CA HIS A 20 7.14 31.81 -8.89
C HIS A 20 8.07 30.79 -9.51
N ILE A 21 9.33 30.81 -9.10
CA ILE A 21 10.34 29.81 -9.49
C ILE A 21 10.91 29.11 -8.27
N LEU A 22 11.45 27.93 -8.48
CA LEU A 22 12.17 27.16 -7.47
C LEU A 22 13.66 27.48 -7.60
N ILE A 23 14.26 27.99 -6.52
CA ILE A 23 15.69 28.29 -6.46
C ILE A 23 16.41 27.15 -5.75
N HIS A 24 17.32 26.50 -6.44
CA HIS A 24 18.17 25.44 -5.88
C HIS A 24 19.13 26.03 -4.82
N ASP A 25 18.99 25.55 -3.58
CA ASP A 25 19.90 25.89 -2.48
C ASP A 25 20.91 24.75 -2.29
N LYS A 26 22.13 24.98 -2.80
CA LYS A 26 23.19 23.98 -2.74
C LYS A 26 23.69 23.72 -1.33
N GLU A 27 23.64 24.71 -0.43
CA GLU A 27 24.13 24.57 0.95
C GLU A 27 23.19 23.71 1.80
N LYS A 28 21.90 23.69 1.45
CA LYS A 28 20.90 22.87 2.13
C LYS A 28 20.67 21.51 1.47
N SER A 29 21.16 21.30 0.25
CA SER A 29 21.15 20.02 -0.44
C SER A 29 22.07 19.02 0.24
N TYR A 30 21.81 17.73 0.11
CA TYR A 30 22.57 16.70 0.82
C TYR A 30 22.77 15.42 0.00
N GLY A 31 23.94 14.78 0.15
CA GLY A 31 24.29 13.52 -0.50
C GLY A 31 24.70 13.67 -1.96
N ASP A 32 24.21 12.76 -2.83
CA ASP A 32 24.54 12.72 -4.25
C ASP A 32 24.00 13.96 -4.99
N GLU A 33 24.91 14.75 -5.59
CA GLU A 33 24.55 15.94 -6.36
C GLU A 33 23.78 15.64 -7.66
N ASN A 34 23.89 14.41 -8.19
CA ASN A 34 23.20 13.99 -9.41
C ASN A 34 21.77 13.50 -9.15
N THR A 35 21.33 13.52 -7.89
CA THR A 35 19.98 13.09 -7.51
C THR A 35 18.88 13.91 -8.20
N GLU A 36 17.76 13.27 -8.47
CA GLU A 36 16.52 13.92 -8.95
C GLU A 36 15.51 14.16 -7.82
N ASN A 37 15.83 13.74 -6.58
CA ASN A 37 14.98 13.97 -5.43
C ASN A 37 14.97 15.42 -5.03
N MET A 38 13.79 15.95 -4.67
CA MET A 38 13.60 17.36 -4.36
C MET A 38 12.89 17.55 -3.01
N LEU A 39 13.48 18.32 -2.12
CA LEU A 39 12.84 18.88 -0.94
C LEU A 39 12.58 20.36 -1.18
N ILE A 40 11.32 20.78 -1.22
CA ILE A 40 10.91 22.14 -1.53
C ILE A 40 10.30 22.78 -0.30
N HIS A 41 10.85 23.90 0.14
CA HIS A 41 10.26 24.76 1.16
C HIS A 41 9.42 25.87 0.54
N GLY A 42 8.14 25.95 0.86
CA GLY A 42 7.23 26.99 0.38
C GLY A 42 5.78 26.56 0.32
N ASP A 43 4.89 27.50 -0.05
CA ASP A 43 3.48 27.21 -0.28
C ASP A 43 3.32 26.18 -1.40
N ASN A 44 2.55 25.13 -1.10
CA ASN A 44 2.43 24.01 -2.02
C ASN A 44 1.67 24.35 -3.30
N LEU A 45 0.70 25.28 -3.29
CA LEU A 45 0.01 25.68 -4.50
C LEU A 45 0.96 26.36 -5.49
N LEU A 46 1.80 27.27 -4.98
CA LEU A 46 2.79 28.00 -5.79
C LEU A 46 3.91 27.06 -6.28
N ALA A 47 4.37 26.15 -5.41
CA ALA A 47 5.36 25.14 -5.76
C ALA A 47 4.81 24.14 -6.81
N LEU A 48 3.58 23.65 -6.67
CA LEU A 48 2.93 22.79 -7.65
C LEU A 48 2.80 23.48 -9.02
N LYS A 49 2.45 24.77 -9.03
CA LYS A 49 2.41 25.55 -10.27
C LYS A 49 3.79 25.70 -10.92
N ALA A 50 4.84 25.93 -10.13
CA ALA A 50 6.20 25.99 -10.64
C ALA A 50 6.68 24.63 -11.23
N LEU A 51 6.20 23.51 -10.68
CA LEU A 51 6.53 22.17 -11.17
C LEU A 51 5.78 21.78 -12.46
N GLU A 52 4.65 22.41 -12.80
CA GLU A 52 3.84 22.01 -13.97
C GLU A 52 4.65 22.03 -15.27
N GLN A 53 5.56 22.99 -15.46
CA GLN A 53 6.35 23.09 -16.68
C GLN A 53 7.20 21.85 -16.96
N ASP A 54 7.84 21.31 -15.92
CA ASP A 54 8.82 20.23 -16.06
C ASP A 54 8.24 18.85 -15.71
N TYR A 55 7.18 18.80 -14.90
CA TYR A 55 6.67 17.56 -14.31
C TYR A 55 5.22 17.23 -14.70
N ALA A 56 4.55 17.99 -15.56
CA ALA A 56 3.21 17.63 -16.03
C ALA A 56 3.19 16.22 -16.63
N GLY A 57 2.29 15.36 -16.13
CA GLY A 57 2.13 13.98 -16.59
C GLY A 57 3.29 13.02 -16.23
N LYS A 58 4.16 13.37 -15.26
CA LYS A 58 5.33 12.55 -14.91
C LYS A 58 5.25 11.86 -13.55
N ILE A 59 4.36 12.28 -12.67
CA ILE A 59 4.25 11.73 -11.32
C ILE A 59 3.47 10.41 -11.34
N LYS A 60 4.09 9.34 -10.91
CA LYS A 60 3.47 8.01 -10.90
C LYS A 60 2.55 7.77 -9.71
N CYS A 61 2.95 8.23 -8.53
CA CYS A 61 2.17 8.06 -7.31
C CYS A 61 2.19 9.35 -6.49
N ILE A 62 1.02 9.82 -6.14
CA ILE A 62 0.84 10.96 -5.24
C ILE A 62 0.24 10.44 -3.94
N TYR A 63 0.84 10.81 -2.81
CA TYR A 63 0.23 10.68 -1.50
C TYR A 63 0.15 12.06 -0.88
N ILE A 64 -0.99 12.42 -0.31
CA ILE A 64 -1.16 13.65 0.45
C ILE A 64 -1.97 13.41 1.73
N ASP A 65 -1.59 14.14 2.76
CA ASP A 65 -2.23 14.20 4.08
C ASP A 65 -2.58 15.67 4.38
N PRO A 66 -3.62 16.24 3.74
CA PRO A 66 -3.97 17.64 3.90
C PRO A 66 -4.55 17.91 5.30
N PRO A 67 -4.64 19.18 5.76
CA PRO A 67 -5.34 19.52 6.99
C PRO A 67 -6.77 18.95 7.03
N TYR A 68 -7.15 18.32 8.16
CA TYR A 68 -8.42 17.60 8.26
C TYR A 68 -9.61 18.50 8.59
N ASN A 69 -9.35 19.76 8.91
CA ASN A 69 -10.35 20.76 9.26
C ASN A 69 -11.26 20.37 10.46
N ILE A 70 -10.66 19.75 11.47
CA ILE A 70 -11.37 19.15 12.61
C ILE A 70 -11.57 20.09 13.80
N ASN A 71 -11.35 21.39 13.63
CA ASN A 71 -11.46 22.42 14.67
C ASN A 71 -10.58 22.15 15.91
N VAL A 72 -9.45 21.51 15.74
CA VAL A 72 -8.47 21.27 16.81
C VAL A 72 -7.24 22.13 16.55
N ALA A 73 -6.81 22.89 17.57
CA ALA A 73 -5.59 23.69 17.46
C ALA A 73 -4.39 22.79 17.17
N ASN A 74 -3.84 22.90 15.97
CA ASN A 74 -2.63 22.22 15.57
C ASN A 74 -1.52 23.28 15.43
N PRO A 75 -0.38 23.15 16.14
CA PRO A 75 0.70 24.14 16.07
C PRO A 75 1.37 24.23 14.68
N ASN A 76 1.16 23.23 13.81
CA ASN A 76 1.81 23.14 12.52
C ASN A 76 0.91 23.54 11.34
N TYR A 77 -0.44 23.47 11.50
CA TYR A 77 -1.41 23.70 10.43
C TYR A 77 -2.65 24.41 10.93
N ASP A 78 -3.30 25.19 10.05
CA ASP A 78 -4.62 25.76 10.34
C ASP A 78 -5.71 24.72 10.03
N ASP A 79 -6.20 24.08 11.08
CA ASP A 79 -7.27 23.07 11.01
C ASP A 79 -8.66 23.66 11.36
N ASN A 80 -8.85 24.96 11.19
CA ASN A 80 -10.09 25.65 11.56
C ASN A 80 -10.56 26.63 10.47
N LEU A 81 -10.51 26.17 9.22
CA LEU A 81 -11.03 26.95 8.10
C LEU A 81 -12.55 26.83 7.97
N PRO A 82 -13.27 27.87 7.53
CA PRO A 82 -14.62 27.69 7.02
C PRO A 82 -14.65 26.61 5.95
N HIS A 83 -15.66 25.73 6.01
CA HIS A 83 -15.75 24.56 5.12
C HIS A 83 -15.65 24.92 3.63
N SER A 84 -16.25 26.05 3.19
CA SER A 84 -16.16 26.55 1.82
C SER A 84 -14.73 26.98 1.43
N GLU A 85 -13.98 27.55 2.35
CA GLU A 85 -12.58 27.94 2.12
C GLU A 85 -11.68 26.70 2.00
N TRP A 86 -11.91 25.71 2.87
CA TRP A 86 -11.19 24.43 2.78
C TRP A 86 -11.43 23.73 1.43
N LEU A 87 -12.70 23.68 0.97
CA LEU A 87 -13.02 23.12 -0.35
C LEU A 87 -12.34 23.88 -1.50
N SER A 88 -12.30 25.21 -1.42
CA SER A 88 -11.62 26.04 -2.43
C SER A 88 -10.12 25.81 -2.42
N LEU A 89 -9.50 25.70 -1.22
CA LEU A 89 -8.10 25.39 -1.03
C LEU A 89 -7.73 24.03 -1.66
N MET A 90 -8.55 23.00 -1.41
CA MET A 90 -8.32 21.66 -1.92
C MET A 90 -8.57 21.58 -3.44
N GLN A 91 -9.62 22.23 -3.96
CA GLN A 91 -9.97 22.19 -5.38
C GLN A 91 -8.78 22.59 -6.26
N ILE A 92 -8.15 23.72 -5.97
CA ILE A 92 -7.09 24.28 -6.81
C ILE A 92 -5.86 23.35 -6.76
N ARG A 93 -5.49 22.87 -5.56
CA ARG A 93 -4.37 21.96 -5.38
C ARG A 93 -4.59 20.62 -6.07
N LEU A 94 -5.77 20.03 -5.94
CA LEU A 94 -6.12 18.77 -6.61
C LEU A 94 -6.09 18.90 -8.15
N LYS A 95 -6.46 20.05 -8.72
CA LYS A 95 -6.33 20.33 -10.16
C LYS A 95 -4.85 20.33 -10.58
N CYS A 96 -3.96 20.97 -9.81
CA CYS A 96 -2.52 20.94 -10.08
C CYS A 96 -1.97 19.50 -9.98
N LEU A 97 -2.34 18.76 -8.94
CA LEU A 97 -1.94 17.36 -8.75
C LEU A 97 -2.42 16.47 -9.90
N TYR A 98 -3.66 16.69 -10.39
CA TYR A 98 -4.17 15.99 -11.57
C TYR A 98 -3.33 16.27 -12.82
N THR A 99 -2.88 17.52 -13.02
CA THR A 99 -2.00 17.91 -14.14
C THR A 99 -0.65 17.21 -14.06
N LEU A 100 -0.06 17.13 -12.87
CA LEU A 100 1.24 16.50 -12.63
C LEU A 100 1.19 14.97 -12.73
N LEU A 101 0.06 14.35 -12.40
CA LEU A 101 -0.11 12.90 -12.39
C LEU A 101 0.06 12.31 -13.80
N SER A 102 0.84 11.21 -13.92
CA SER A 102 0.97 10.47 -15.18
C SER A 102 -0.35 9.79 -15.56
N ASP A 103 -0.54 9.47 -16.83
CA ASP A 103 -1.79 8.88 -17.31
C ASP A 103 -2.11 7.54 -16.63
N ASP A 104 -1.09 6.77 -16.26
CA ASP A 104 -1.20 5.52 -15.51
C ASP A 104 -0.95 5.70 -14.00
N GLY A 105 -0.98 6.92 -13.52
CA GLY A 105 -0.68 7.29 -12.13
C GLY A 105 -1.85 7.15 -11.17
N PHE A 106 -1.51 7.12 -9.88
CA PHE A 106 -2.44 7.00 -8.76
C PHE A 106 -2.26 8.12 -7.74
N ILE A 107 -3.37 8.56 -7.16
CA ILE A 107 -3.37 9.49 -6.04
C ILE A 107 -4.09 8.87 -4.83
N PHE A 108 -3.44 8.96 -3.68
CA PHE A 108 -3.94 8.54 -2.37
C PHE A 108 -4.08 9.78 -1.50
N ILE A 109 -5.29 10.07 -1.02
CA ILE A 109 -5.59 11.25 -0.21
C ILE A 109 -6.11 10.78 1.14
N GLN A 110 -5.32 10.96 2.18
CA GLN A 110 -5.70 10.60 3.54
C GLN A 110 -6.55 11.72 4.13
N ILE A 111 -7.63 11.38 4.78
CA ILE A 111 -8.60 12.35 5.33
C ILE A 111 -9.41 11.73 6.47
N ASP A 112 -9.83 12.57 7.36
CA ASP A 112 -10.76 12.24 8.43
C ASP A 112 -12.22 12.20 7.94
N ASP A 113 -13.14 11.62 8.73
CA ASP A 113 -14.56 11.49 8.39
C ASP A 113 -15.27 12.85 8.17
N ASP A 114 -14.78 13.92 8.80
CA ASP A 114 -15.46 15.23 8.77
C ASP A 114 -15.50 15.82 7.35
N GLU A 115 -14.41 15.69 6.58
CA GLU A 115 -14.32 16.19 5.21
C GLU A 115 -14.37 15.08 4.14
N HIS A 116 -14.35 13.81 4.52
CA HIS A 116 -14.24 12.66 3.59
C HIS A 116 -15.32 12.66 2.50
N ALA A 117 -16.60 12.89 2.86
CA ALA A 117 -17.70 12.82 1.92
C ALA A 117 -17.62 13.94 0.86
N TYR A 118 -17.30 15.15 1.27
CA TYR A 118 -17.19 16.32 0.40
C TYR A 118 -15.96 16.23 -0.49
N LEU A 119 -14.83 15.82 0.07
CA LEU A 119 -13.59 15.56 -0.68
C LEU A 119 -13.79 14.48 -1.74
N LYS A 120 -14.57 13.42 -1.42
CA LYS A 120 -14.91 12.38 -2.38
C LYS A 120 -15.67 12.94 -3.60
N VAL A 121 -16.67 13.80 -3.38
CA VAL A 121 -17.43 14.42 -4.46
C VAL A 121 -16.56 15.38 -5.27
N LEU A 122 -15.71 16.17 -4.61
CA LEU A 122 -14.75 17.06 -5.26
C LEU A 122 -13.76 16.29 -6.14
N CYS A 123 -13.23 15.16 -5.65
CA CYS A 123 -12.37 14.28 -6.44
C CYS A 123 -13.09 13.63 -7.62
N ASP A 124 -14.37 13.28 -7.48
CA ASP A 124 -15.18 12.78 -8.59
C ASP A 124 -15.34 13.82 -9.72
N GLU A 125 -15.40 15.12 -9.37
CA GLU A 125 -15.43 16.19 -10.37
C GLU A 125 -14.10 16.38 -11.11
N ILE A 126 -12.97 16.24 -10.41
CA ILE A 126 -11.62 16.52 -10.95
C ILE A 126 -11.05 15.29 -11.67
N PHE A 127 -11.04 14.13 -11.02
CA PHE A 127 -10.45 12.89 -11.54
C PHE A 127 -11.43 12.08 -12.39
N GLY A 128 -12.73 12.34 -12.24
CA GLY A 128 -13.80 11.55 -12.85
C GLY A 128 -14.23 10.37 -11.97
N ARG A 129 -15.55 10.20 -11.78
CA ARG A 129 -16.14 9.15 -10.96
C ARG A 129 -15.70 7.72 -11.36
N ASN A 130 -15.48 7.48 -12.65
CA ASN A 130 -15.06 6.17 -13.17
C ASN A 130 -13.58 5.85 -12.84
N ASN A 131 -12.83 6.83 -12.40
CA ASN A 131 -11.44 6.70 -11.98
C ASN A 131 -11.28 6.55 -10.46
N PHE A 132 -12.39 6.58 -9.72
CA PHE A 132 -12.40 6.16 -8.32
C PHE A 132 -12.10 4.66 -8.23
N VAL A 133 -11.14 4.30 -7.36
CA VAL A 133 -10.73 2.91 -7.14
C VAL A 133 -11.33 2.41 -5.83
N ASN A 134 -10.93 3.00 -4.70
CA ASN A 134 -11.38 2.57 -3.36
C ASN A 134 -11.43 3.75 -2.38
N SER A 135 -12.24 3.60 -1.32
CA SER A 135 -12.08 4.30 -0.06
C SER A 135 -11.57 3.30 0.96
N ILE A 136 -10.34 3.49 1.40
CA ILE A 136 -9.63 2.56 2.29
C ILE A 136 -9.79 3.06 3.72
N ALA A 137 -10.30 2.22 4.62
CA ALA A 137 -10.35 2.52 6.05
C ALA A 137 -9.06 2.03 6.72
N VAL A 138 -8.34 2.94 7.37
CA VAL A 138 -7.08 2.64 8.07
C VAL A 138 -7.29 2.84 9.57
N LYS A 139 -7.00 1.83 10.37
CA LYS A 139 -6.99 1.98 11.83
C LYS A 139 -5.78 2.83 12.24
N MET A 140 -6.03 4.04 12.73
CA MET A 140 -5.00 5.01 13.11
C MET A 140 -4.90 5.26 14.61
N SER A 141 -5.73 4.61 15.43
CA SER A 141 -5.67 4.74 16.87
C SER A 141 -6.38 3.60 17.60
N GLU A 142 -6.18 3.54 18.91
CA GLU A 142 -6.90 2.60 19.77
C GLU A 142 -8.07 3.28 20.50
N ALA A 143 -9.09 2.49 20.83
CA ALA A 143 -10.20 2.93 21.68
C ALA A 143 -9.75 2.94 23.16
N SER A 144 -8.90 3.90 23.53
CA SER A 144 -8.30 3.99 24.88
C SER A 144 -8.09 5.45 25.33
N GLY A 145 -7.81 5.62 26.61
CA GLY A 145 -7.46 6.92 27.22
C GLY A 145 -8.57 7.96 27.07
N ASN A 146 -8.20 9.20 26.81
CA ASN A 146 -9.12 10.34 26.73
C ASN A 146 -10.20 10.21 25.66
N LYS A 147 -9.99 9.36 24.66
CA LYS A 147 -10.98 9.08 23.61
C LYS A 147 -12.24 8.39 24.14
N MET A 148 -12.14 7.71 25.29
CA MET A 148 -13.25 7.03 25.95
C MET A 148 -14.19 7.97 26.72
N ALA A 149 -13.83 9.24 26.91
CA ALA A 149 -14.62 10.21 27.68
C ALA A 149 -15.99 10.55 27.06
N HIS A 150 -16.27 10.11 25.84
CA HIS A 150 -17.49 10.44 25.11
C HIS A 150 -18.20 9.21 24.50
N VAL A 151 -17.93 8.01 25.03
CA VAL A 151 -18.49 6.74 24.50
C VAL A 151 -20.01 6.66 24.59
N ASP A 152 -20.61 7.41 25.50
CA ASP A 152 -22.06 7.56 25.69
C ASP A 152 -22.70 8.48 24.63
N LYS A 153 -21.93 9.31 23.94
CA LYS A 153 -22.41 10.29 22.96
C LYS A 153 -22.12 9.91 21.53
N ARG A 154 -21.02 9.19 21.29
CA ARG A 154 -20.59 8.78 19.94
C ARG A 154 -19.67 7.58 19.99
N LEU A 155 -19.57 6.86 18.88
CA LEU A 155 -18.54 5.82 18.72
C LEU A 155 -17.14 6.45 18.78
N VAL A 156 -16.20 5.73 19.38
CA VAL A 156 -14.80 6.16 19.44
C VAL A 156 -14.20 6.17 18.05
N LYS A 157 -13.64 7.31 17.64
CA LYS A 157 -12.99 7.49 16.35
C LYS A 157 -11.62 6.82 16.39
N ILE A 158 -11.46 5.76 15.63
CA ILE A 158 -10.23 4.94 15.60
C ILE A 158 -9.66 4.80 14.19
N LYS A 159 -10.37 5.26 13.16
CA LYS A 159 -9.97 5.15 11.77
C LYS A 159 -9.78 6.51 11.10
N GLU A 160 -9.04 6.52 10.03
CA GLU A 160 -9.00 7.54 8.99
C GLU A 160 -9.31 6.89 7.65
N ASN A 161 -9.59 7.68 6.63
CA ASN A 161 -9.91 7.18 5.30
C ASN A 161 -8.81 7.60 4.31
N ILE A 162 -8.55 6.77 3.30
CA ILE A 162 -7.72 7.13 2.16
C ILE A 162 -8.58 6.99 0.91
N LEU A 163 -8.82 8.10 0.23
CA LEU A 163 -9.44 8.11 -1.09
C LEU A 163 -8.39 7.76 -2.13
N LEU A 164 -8.65 6.73 -2.92
CA LEU A 164 -7.77 6.28 -4.00
C LEU A 164 -8.42 6.52 -5.35
N TYR A 165 -7.73 7.31 -6.17
CA TYR A 165 -8.07 7.59 -7.57
C TYR A 165 -6.92 7.25 -8.50
N ARG A 166 -7.24 7.02 -9.76
CA ARG A 166 -6.29 6.92 -10.89
C ARG A 166 -6.60 7.97 -11.94
N LYS A 167 -5.64 8.31 -12.79
CA LYS A 167 -5.90 9.28 -13.87
C LYS A 167 -6.64 8.65 -15.05
N SER A 168 -6.28 7.41 -15.41
CA SER A 168 -6.95 6.62 -16.43
C SER A 168 -7.05 5.14 -15.98
N PRO A 169 -7.76 4.26 -16.72
CA PRO A 169 -7.81 2.84 -16.40
C PRO A 169 -6.42 2.20 -16.36
N SER A 170 -5.89 1.97 -15.17
CA SER A 170 -4.58 1.36 -14.88
C SER A 170 -4.72 0.39 -13.71
N LEU A 171 -3.75 -0.52 -13.57
CA LEU A 171 -3.76 -1.58 -12.58
C LEU A 171 -2.84 -1.24 -11.40
N LEU A 172 -3.33 -1.43 -10.20
CA LEU A 172 -2.51 -1.42 -8.98
C LEU A 172 -1.60 -2.64 -8.93
N ASN A 173 -0.47 -2.50 -8.27
CA ASN A 173 0.37 -3.64 -7.94
C ASN A 173 -0.34 -4.54 -6.91
N ALA A 174 -0.37 -5.83 -7.17
CA ALA A 174 -0.97 -6.80 -6.28
C ALA A 174 -0.05 -7.03 -5.07
N ILE A 175 -0.51 -6.65 -3.87
CA ILE A 175 0.23 -6.86 -2.63
C ILE A 175 -0.41 -7.99 -1.83
N LYS A 176 0.41 -8.95 -1.39
CA LYS A 176 0.02 -9.97 -0.44
C LYS A 176 0.60 -9.64 0.93
N ILE A 177 -0.22 -9.82 1.96
CA ILE A 177 0.18 -9.74 3.36
C ILE A 177 0.08 -11.13 4.00
N GLN A 178 0.98 -11.44 4.91
CA GLN A 178 0.90 -12.68 5.66
C GLN A 178 -0.30 -12.64 6.61
N LYS A 179 -0.98 -13.76 6.76
CA LYS A 179 -2.04 -13.92 7.76
C LYS A 179 -1.43 -13.99 9.15
N ASP A 180 -2.00 -13.27 10.08
CA ASP A 180 -1.55 -13.25 11.48
C ASP A 180 -1.80 -14.57 12.20
N LYS A 181 -2.85 -15.30 11.78
CA LYS A 181 -3.27 -16.55 12.41
C LYS A 181 -3.26 -17.70 11.42
N TRP A 182 -2.82 -18.86 11.92
CA TRP A 182 -2.95 -20.11 11.21
C TRP A 182 -4.42 -20.47 11.01
N ASP A 183 -4.77 -20.87 9.79
CA ASP A 183 -6.12 -21.38 9.49
C ASP A 183 -6.18 -22.87 9.87
N SER A 184 -6.97 -23.19 10.90
CA SER A 184 -7.12 -24.53 11.45
C SER A 184 -7.71 -25.58 10.47
N GLU A 185 -8.25 -25.14 9.33
CA GLU A 185 -8.67 -26.08 8.27
C GLU A 185 -7.45 -26.77 7.61
N TYR A 186 -6.26 -26.17 7.64
CA TYR A 186 -5.01 -26.79 7.20
C TYR A 186 -4.50 -27.70 8.31
N ASN A 187 -4.96 -28.95 8.31
CA ASN A 187 -4.73 -29.90 9.40
C ASN A 187 -4.17 -31.26 8.96
N LYS A 188 -3.82 -31.41 7.68
CA LYS A 188 -3.22 -32.60 7.10
C LYS A 188 -1.83 -32.32 6.57
N VAL A 189 -0.93 -33.30 6.64
CA VAL A 189 0.46 -33.19 6.23
C VAL A 189 0.78 -34.35 5.28
N PHE A 190 1.40 -34.03 4.14
CA PHE A 190 2.12 -35.03 3.35
C PHE A 190 3.49 -35.25 3.98
N VAL A 191 3.64 -36.34 4.73
CA VAL A 191 4.79 -36.56 5.62
C VAL A 191 6.11 -36.58 4.87
N ASN A 192 6.15 -37.25 3.74
CA ASN A 192 7.34 -37.47 2.92
C ASN A 192 7.45 -36.57 1.68
N LEU A 193 6.63 -35.51 1.57
CA LEU A 193 6.77 -34.51 0.51
C LEU A 193 8.02 -33.64 0.79
N LYS A 194 8.97 -33.59 -0.14
CA LYS A 194 10.15 -32.75 -0.07
C LYS A 194 9.87 -31.36 -0.62
N ARG A 195 10.65 -30.37 -0.18
CA ARG A 195 10.51 -28.99 -0.66
C ARG A 195 10.82 -28.86 -2.15
N GLU A 196 11.76 -29.65 -2.66
CA GLU A 196 12.11 -29.68 -4.09
C GLU A 196 10.94 -30.23 -4.94
N ASP A 197 10.24 -31.27 -4.43
CA ASP A 197 9.07 -31.84 -5.12
C ASP A 197 7.91 -30.83 -5.16
N LYS A 198 7.65 -30.10 -4.05
CA LYS A 198 6.65 -29.03 -4.03
C LYS A 198 7.02 -27.91 -4.99
N ALA A 199 8.30 -27.48 -5.02
CA ALA A 199 8.79 -26.45 -5.93
C ALA A 199 8.64 -26.89 -7.41
N PHE A 200 8.90 -28.16 -7.71
CA PHE A 200 8.64 -28.72 -9.06
C PHE A 200 7.15 -28.65 -9.40
N ILE A 201 6.26 -29.11 -8.51
CA ILE A 201 4.80 -29.06 -8.71
C ILE A 201 4.36 -27.61 -9.00
N ASP A 202 4.82 -26.64 -8.20
CA ASP A 202 4.46 -25.23 -8.36
C ASP A 202 4.97 -24.64 -9.68
N SER A 203 6.18 -25.01 -10.09
CA SER A 203 6.74 -24.56 -11.37
C SER A 203 5.93 -25.04 -12.57
N VAL A 204 5.41 -26.28 -12.50
CA VAL A 204 4.56 -26.84 -13.55
C VAL A 204 3.17 -26.20 -13.54
N ILE A 205 2.60 -25.93 -12.35
CA ILE A 205 1.31 -25.24 -12.21
C ILE A 205 1.41 -23.81 -12.77
N ALA A 206 2.52 -23.11 -12.54
CA ALA A 206 2.73 -21.74 -13.00
C ALA A 206 3.00 -21.65 -14.52
N ASN A 207 3.68 -22.64 -15.12
CA ASN A 207 4.12 -22.64 -16.51
C ASN A 207 3.40 -23.70 -17.37
N ASN A 208 2.10 -23.71 -17.35
CA ASN A 208 1.24 -24.75 -17.95
C ASN A 208 1.10 -24.70 -19.50
N GLU A 209 1.82 -23.83 -20.19
CA GLU A 209 1.74 -23.67 -21.66
C GLU A 209 2.80 -24.47 -22.45
N ASN A 210 3.68 -25.22 -21.81
CA ASN A 210 4.77 -25.94 -22.45
C ASN A 210 4.30 -27.22 -23.13
N SER A 211 4.91 -27.54 -24.30
CA SER A 211 4.68 -28.75 -25.09
C SER A 211 5.02 -30.08 -24.40
N SER A 212 5.61 -30.05 -23.20
CA SER A 212 5.96 -31.23 -22.39
C SER A 212 5.08 -31.41 -21.14
N ILE A 213 3.88 -30.79 -21.09
CA ILE A 213 3.02 -30.80 -19.94
C ILE A 213 2.59 -32.22 -19.49
N GLU A 214 2.40 -33.13 -20.42
CA GLU A 214 1.99 -34.52 -20.17
C GLU A 214 3.05 -35.27 -19.35
N SER A 215 4.33 -35.13 -19.69
CA SER A 215 5.42 -35.76 -18.94
C SER A 215 5.57 -35.18 -17.56
N CYS A 216 5.34 -33.87 -17.40
CA CYS A 216 5.36 -33.20 -16.09
C CYS A 216 4.20 -33.70 -15.20
N ILE A 217 3.02 -33.93 -15.76
CA ILE A 217 1.86 -34.48 -15.05
C ILE A 217 2.13 -35.89 -14.56
N LEU A 218 2.72 -36.73 -15.40
CA LEU A 218 3.08 -38.08 -14.97
C LEU A 218 4.06 -38.06 -13.81
N LYS A 219 5.04 -37.18 -13.82
CA LYS A 219 5.97 -37.01 -12.71
C LYS A 219 5.29 -36.46 -11.45
N ILE A 220 4.35 -35.52 -11.57
CA ILE A 220 3.54 -35.06 -10.44
C ILE A 220 2.74 -36.22 -9.84
N ASP A 221 2.10 -37.03 -10.67
CA ASP A 221 1.30 -38.18 -10.21
C ASP A 221 2.18 -39.23 -9.54
N GLU A 222 3.40 -39.48 -10.03
CA GLU A 222 4.40 -40.34 -9.39
C GLU A 222 4.74 -39.85 -7.99
N ILE A 223 5.08 -38.55 -7.84
CA ILE A 223 5.33 -37.92 -6.53
C ILE A 223 4.12 -38.13 -5.62
N LEU A 224 2.93 -37.73 -6.07
CA LEU A 224 1.70 -37.79 -5.26
C LEU A 224 1.30 -39.21 -4.84
N SER A 225 1.58 -40.22 -5.67
CA SER A 225 1.27 -41.62 -5.38
C SER A 225 2.11 -42.21 -4.24
N SER A 226 3.29 -41.66 -4.00
CA SER A 226 4.22 -42.09 -2.96
C SER A 226 4.01 -41.41 -1.61
N LEU A 227 3.09 -40.43 -1.51
CA LEU A 227 2.92 -39.59 -0.33
C LEU A 227 2.06 -40.27 0.74
N GLU A 228 2.55 -40.23 1.97
CA GLU A 228 1.83 -40.62 3.19
C GLU A 228 1.17 -39.39 3.82
N VAL A 229 -0.05 -39.54 4.33
CA VAL A 229 -0.81 -38.46 4.96
C VAL A 229 -1.08 -38.73 6.43
N LYS A 230 -0.69 -37.79 7.28
CA LYS A 230 -0.98 -37.77 8.71
C LYS A 230 -1.68 -36.51 9.16
N GLY A 231 -2.25 -36.53 10.35
CA GLY A 231 -2.75 -35.32 11.01
C GLY A 231 -1.59 -34.43 11.48
N ILE A 232 -1.79 -33.11 11.45
CA ILE A 232 -0.75 -32.14 11.83
C ILE A 232 -0.24 -32.36 13.25
N ASN A 233 -1.13 -32.63 14.22
CA ASN A 233 -0.76 -32.89 15.62
C ASN A 233 0.02 -34.20 15.80
N GLU A 234 -0.19 -35.17 14.93
CA GLU A 234 0.55 -36.44 14.93
C GLU A 234 1.98 -36.21 14.45
N VAL A 235 2.14 -35.50 13.33
CA VAL A 235 3.47 -35.18 12.79
C VAL A 235 4.26 -34.30 13.75
N MET A 236 3.65 -33.27 14.35
CA MET A 236 4.33 -32.46 15.37
C MET A 236 4.83 -33.29 16.54
N ARG A 237 4.08 -34.29 16.99
CA ARG A 237 4.52 -35.21 18.06
C ARG A 237 5.66 -36.13 17.59
N ASP A 238 5.54 -36.68 16.38
CA ASP A 238 6.58 -37.53 15.79
C ASP A 238 7.90 -36.76 15.62
N GLU A 239 7.82 -35.45 15.34
CA GLU A 239 8.98 -34.55 15.20
C GLU A 239 9.37 -33.84 16.51
N HIS A 240 8.83 -34.27 17.66
CA HIS A 240 9.13 -33.76 19.00
C HIS A 240 8.90 -32.25 19.20
N VAL A 241 7.93 -31.66 18.52
CA VAL A 241 7.54 -30.25 18.70
C VAL A 241 6.72 -30.12 19.99
N ASP A 242 7.14 -29.21 20.87
CA ASP A 242 6.34 -28.89 22.07
C ASP A 242 5.06 -28.14 21.69
N ILE A 243 3.96 -28.87 21.65
CA ILE A 243 2.63 -28.33 21.25
C ILE A 243 2.05 -27.34 22.27
N ASN A 244 2.61 -27.23 23.47
CA ASN A 244 2.18 -26.23 24.46
C ASN A 244 2.92 -24.90 24.29
N ASN A 245 3.99 -24.86 23.50
CA ASN A 245 4.71 -23.64 23.16
C ASN A 245 4.21 -23.06 21.83
N ASN A 246 3.36 -22.05 21.90
CA ASN A 246 2.75 -21.44 20.72
C ASN A 246 3.79 -20.90 19.73
N GLU A 247 4.91 -20.37 20.19
CA GLU A 247 5.97 -19.82 19.34
C GLU A 247 6.66 -20.93 18.52
N LEU A 248 6.97 -22.06 19.15
CA LEU A 248 7.53 -23.23 18.47
C LEU A 248 6.53 -23.85 17.48
N VAL A 249 5.26 -23.91 17.85
CA VAL A 249 4.19 -24.38 16.97
C VAL A 249 4.06 -23.48 15.75
N ASP A 250 3.96 -22.15 15.93
CA ASP A 250 3.85 -21.20 14.83
C ASP A 250 5.07 -21.24 13.89
N LYS A 251 6.26 -21.38 14.45
CA LYS A 251 7.48 -21.53 13.67
C LYS A 251 7.43 -22.82 12.84
N TRP A 252 7.11 -23.95 13.46
CA TRP A 252 7.01 -25.25 12.77
C TRP A 252 5.97 -25.22 11.65
N LEU A 253 4.79 -24.63 11.91
CA LEU A 253 3.71 -24.50 10.92
C LEU A 253 4.16 -23.71 9.68
N LYS A 254 4.87 -22.61 9.87
CA LYS A 254 5.41 -21.77 8.78
C LYS A 254 6.49 -22.49 7.98
N GLU A 255 7.41 -23.17 8.64
CA GLU A 255 8.50 -23.92 8.01
C GLU A 255 7.98 -25.13 7.20
N ASN A 256 6.86 -25.73 7.62
CA ASN A 256 6.27 -26.92 7.01
C ASN A 256 5.05 -26.64 6.14
N ALA A 257 4.68 -25.40 5.93
CA ALA A 257 3.49 -24.99 5.17
C ALA A 257 3.45 -25.56 3.75
N TYR A 258 4.59 -25.83 3.14
CA TYR A 258 4.72 -26.42 1.80
C TYR A 258 4.16 -27.86 1.70
N ARG A 259 4.11 -28.60 2.82
CA ARG A 259 3.59 -29.98 2.90
C ARG A 259 2.30 -30.10 3.71
N ILE A 260 1.83 -29.02 4.33
CA ILE A 260 0.55 -28.95 5.04
C ILE A 260 -0.53 -28.56 4.07
N PHE A 261 -1.67 -29.23 4.13
CA PHE A 261 -2.78 -28.99 3.23
C PHE A 261 -4.16 -29.16 3.86
N ARG A 262 -5.15 -28.65 3.17
CA ARG A 262 -6.56 -28.94 3.36
C ARG A 262 -7.21 -29.39 2.05
N THR A 263 -8.41 -29.95 2.14
CA THR A 263 -9.22 -30.20 0.94
C THR A 263 -10.42 -29.26 0.89
N THR A 264 -10.82 -28.86 -0.31
CA THR A 264 -12.01 -28.02 -0.53
C THR A 264 -12.94 -28.62 -1.57
N ALA A 265 -14.22 -28.22 -1.54
CA ALA A 265 -15.19 -28.65 -2.52
C ALA A 265 -15.05 -27.85 -3.84
N SER A 266 -15.09 -28.55 -4.97
CA SER A 266 -15.12 -27.95 -6.29
C SER A 266 -15.86 -28.87 -7.27
N LYS A 267 -17.00 -28.41 -7.80
CA LYS A 267 -17.82 -29.21 -8.74
C LYS A 267 -17.11 -29.49 -10.05
N SER A 268 -16.40 -28.50 -10.58
CA SER A 268 -15.64 -28.63 -11.84
C SER A 268 -14.45 -29.58 -11.68
N VAL A 269 -13.69 -29.45 -10.60
CA VAL A 269 -12.53 -30.31 -10.31
C VAL A 269 -12.99 -31.73 -10.00
N LYS A 270 -14.14 -31.91 -9.31
CA LYS A 270 -14.72 -33.24 -9.06
C LYS A 270 -14.95 -34.01 -10.36
N ARG A 271 -15.56 -33.39 -11.37
CA ARG A 271 -15.80 -34.04 -12.66
C ARG A 271 -14.51 -34.55 -13.30
N LEU A 272 -13.45 -33.74 -13.28
CA LEU A 272 -12.14 -34.14 -13.80
C LEU A 272 -11.51 -35.28 -12.98
N ALA A 273 -11.67 -35.21 -11.65
CA ALA A 273 -11.20 -36.27 -10.76
C ALA A 273 -11.95 -37.61 -10.97
N ASP A 274 -13.28 -37.57 -11.15
CA ASP A 274 -14.10 -38.75 -11.45
C ASP A 274 -13.69 -39.43 -12.78
N GLU A 275 -13.33 -38.63 -13.79
CA GLU A 275 -12.83 -39.15 -15.08
C GLU A 275 -11.48 -39.84 -14.92
N LYS A 276 -10.51 -39.20 -14.26
CA LYS A 276 -9.14 -39.75 -14.11
C LYS A 276 -9.10 -40.93 -13.12
N LYS A 277 -9.99 -40.96 -12.11
CA LYS A 277 -10.12 -42.07 -11.17
C LYS A 277 -10.44 -43.43 -11.84
N LYS A 278 -10.99 -43.43 -13.05
CA LYS A 278 -11.22 -44.64 -13.82
C LYS A 278 -9.91 -45.26 -14.35
N MET A 279 -8.82 -44.52 -14.33
CA MET A 279 -7.51 -44.88 -14.91
C MET A 279 -6.43 -45.07 -13.84
N THR A 280 -6.70 -44.73 -12.60
CA THR A 280 -5.72 -44.84 -11.50
C THR A 280 -6.40 -45.17 -10.17
N ASP A 281 -5.73 -46.00 -9.35
CA ASP A 281 -6.14 -46.31 -7.98
C ASP A 281 -5.51 -45.37 -6.93
N ASN A 282 -4.72 -44.38 -7.38
CA ASN A 282 -4.05 -43.47 -6.47
C ASN A 282 -5.06 -42.61 -5.72
N THR A 283 -4.82 -42.39 -4.43
CA THR A 283 -5.63 -41.51 -3.58
C THR A 283 -5.43 -40.05 -3.93
N TYR A 284 -4.19 -39.66 -4.31
CA TYR A 284 -3.83 -38.30 -4.70
C TYR A 284 -3.24 -38.32 -6.11
N PHE A 285 -3.72 -37.43 -6.97
CA PHE A 285 -3.23 -37.26 -8.33
C PHE A 285 -3.53 -35.85 -8.84
N SER A 286 -2.99 -35.50 -9.99
CA SER A 286 -3.26 -34.22 -10.66
C SER A 286 -4.35 -34.34 -11.70
N VAL A 287 -5.07 -33.27 -11.99
CA VAL A 287 -5.99 -33.14 -13.13
C VAL A 287 -5.80 -31.82 -13.84
N ILE A 288 -6.04 -31.78 -15.15
CA ILE A 288 -5.99 -30.54 -15.96
C ILE A 288 -7.40 -30.13 -16.37
N SER A 289 -7.70 -28.85 -16.22
CA SER A 289 -8.88 -28.24 -16.80
C SER A 289 -8.66 -27.92 -18.28
N VAL A 290 -9.50 -28.44 -19.16
CA VAL A 290 -9.39 -28.21 -20.60
C VAL A 290 -9.64 -26.74 -20.96
N ARG A 291 -10.49 -26.05 -20.18
CA ARG A 291 -10.93 -24.67 -20.47
C ARG A 291 -9.85 -23.63 -20.20
N ASP A 292 -9.15 -23.72 -19.09
CA ASP A 292 -8.19 -22.72 -18.60
C ASP A 292 -6.79 -23.30 -18.40
N LYS A 293 -6.59 -24.56 -18.85
CA LYS A 293 -5.34 -25.33 -18.74
C LYS A 293 -4.74 -25.39 -17.33
N LYS A 294 -5.54 -25.09 -16.29
CA LYS A 294 -5.08 -25.13 -14.90
C LYS A 294 -4.94 -26.56 -14.42
N ILE A 295 -3.85 -26.81 -13.70
CA ILE A 295 -3.57 -28.08 -13.02
C ILE A 295 -4.06 -28.00 -11.59
N TYR A 296 -4.78 -29.03 -11.16
CA TYR A 296 -5.26 -29.17 -9.81
C TYR A 296 -4.78 -30.47 -9.21
N ILE A 297 -4.38 -30.44 -7.94
CA ILE A 297 -4.11 -31.66 -7.17
C ILE A 297 -5.41 -32.06 -6.48
N VAL A 298 -5.75 -33.33 -6.59
CA VAL A 298 -7.01 -33.86 -6.10
C VAL A 298 -6.84 -35.08 -5.20
N LYS A 299 -7.80 -35.25 -4.31
CA LYS A 299 -7.99 -36.41 -3.48
C LYS A 299 -9.19 -37.20 -4.01
N SER A 300 -9.04 -38.50 -4.24
CA SER A 300 -10.06 -39.35 -4.88
C SER A 300 -10.95 -40.11 -3.93
N ASP A 301 -10.60 -40.26 -2.64
CA ASP A 301 -11.34 -41.02 -1.63
C ASP A 301 -12.40 -40.18 -0.92
N TYR A 302 -13.27 -39.53 -1.66
CA TYR A 302 -14.39 -38.76 -1.12
C TYR A 302 -15.71 -39.53 -1.25
N GLN A 303 -16.64 -39.20 -0.36
CA GLN A 303 -18.01 -39.80 -0.42
C GLN A 303 -18.75 -39.28 -1.65
N GLN A 304 -19.11 -40.18 -2.57
CA GLN A 304 -19.78 -39.82 -3.82
C GLN A 304 -21.19 -39.25 -3.61
N THR A 305 -21.85 -39.62 -2.50
CA THR A 305 -23.19 -39.13 -2.09
C THR A 305 -23.16 -37.74 -1.51
N SER A 306 -21.99 -37.18 -1.22
CA SER A 306 -21.87 -35.81 -0.68
C SER A 306 -22.29 -34.76 -1.72
N SER A 307 -23.11 -33.81 -1.36
CA SER A 307 -23.49 -32.65 -2.19
C SER A 307 -22.30 -31.70 -2.46
N SER A 308 -21.29 -31.75 -1.62
CA SER A 308 -20.11 -30.89 -1.70
C SER A 308 -18.83 -31.65 -1.31
N PRO A 309 -18.41 -32.66 -2.11
CA PRO A 309 -17.25 -33.48 -1.78
C PRO A 309 -15.97 -32.64 -1.84
N ARG A 310 -15.17 -32.72 -0.79
CA ARG A 310 -13.88 -32.02 -0.65
C ARG A 310 -12.80 -32.75 -1.46
N VAL A 311 -12.66 -32.39 -2.70
CA VAL A 311 -11.83 -33.09 -3.70
C VAL A 311 -10.52 -32.38 -4.01
N GLN A 312 -10.50 -31.06 -4.02
CA GLN A 312 -9.32 -30.28 -4.38
C GLN A 312 -8.40 -30.09 -3.19
N VAL A 313 -7.13 -30.38 -3.35
CA VAL A 313 -6.05 -30.15 -2.38
C VAL A 313 -5.57 -28.71 -2.50
N LEU A 314 -5.44 -28.03 -1.37
CA LEU A 314 -4.88 -26.68 -1.26
C LEU A 314 -3.74 -26.73 -0.23
N PHE A 315 -2.52 -26.37 -0.64
CA PHE A 315 -1.38 -26.30 0.27
C PHE A 315 -1.43 -25.03 1.12
N ALA A 316 -1.00 -25.11 2.38
CA ALA A 316 -1.01 -23.98 3.28
C ALA A 316 -0.08 -22.86 2.80
N GLU A 317 1.09 -23.18 2.25
CA GLU A 317 2.06 -22.22 1.74
C GLU A 317 1.45 -21.27 0.71
N ASP A 318 0.57 -21.77 -0.17
CA ASP A 318 -0.10 -20.99 -1.21
C ASP A 318 -1.14 -20.00 -0.63
N TYR A 319 -1.57 -20.22 0.63
CA TYR A 319 -2.64 -19.46 1.30
C TYR A 319 -2.23 -18.86 2.65
N LEU A 320 -0.94 -18.88 3.00
CA LEU A 320 -0.39 -18.17 4.17
C LEU A 320 -0.50 -16.66 4.02
N SER A 321 -0.57 -16.18 2.79
CA SER A 321 -0.77 -14.78 2.47
C SER A 321 -2.14 -14.56 1.82
N THR A 322 -2.68 -13.37 2.00
CA THR A 322 -3.90 -12.91 1.35
C THR A 322 -3.63 -11.58 0.66
N TYR A 323 -4.37 -11.28 -0.40
CA TYR A 323 -4.33 -9.93 -0.96
C TYR A 323 -4.89 -8.94 0.04
N ILE A 324 -4.29 -7.74 0.08
CA ILE A 324 -4.81 -6.66 0.92
C ILE A 324 -6.21 -6.25 0.41
N GLY A 325 -7.11 -5.97 1.36
CA GLY A 325 -8.41 -5.35 1.10
C GLY A 325 -8.35 -3.84 1.33
N ASP A 326 -9.51 -3.24 1.48
CA ASP A 326 -9.71 -1.81 1.75
C ASP A 326 -9.95 -1.49 3.23
N LEU A 327 -9.67 -2.44 4.11
CA LEU A 327 -9.66 -2.27 5.57
C LEU A 327 -8.28 -2.65 6.11
N TRP A 328 -7.51 -1.66 6.58
CA TRP A 328 -6.16 -1.84 7.10
C TRP A 328 -6.14 -1.68 8.62
N VAL A 329 -6.02 -2.78 9.33
CA VAL A 329 -6.00 -2.82 10.80
C VAL A 329 -4.64 -3.22 11.38
N ASP A 330 -3.70 -3.57 10.53
CA ASP A 330 -2.36 -4.09 10.85
C ASP A 330 -1.26 -3.02 10.79
N ILE A 331 -1.63 -1.74 10.70
CA ILE A 331 -0.70 -0.61 10.76
C ILE A 331 -0.50 -0.22 12.22
N ALA A 332 0.72 -0.37 12.73
CA ALA A 332 1.07 0.11 14.06
C ALA A 332 1.10 1.64 14.07
N THR A 333 0.44 2.25 15.04
CA THR A 333 0.35 3.71 15.21
C THR A 333 1.02 4.22 16.50
N THR A 334 1.65 3.30 17.22
CA THR A 334 2.44 3.57 18.44
C THR A 334 3.89 3.15 18.22
N GLY A 335 4.81 3.74 18.98
CA GLY A 335 6.25 3.44 18.84
C GLY A 335 6.90 4.08 17.63
N LEU A 336 6.29 5.15 17.10
CA LEU A 336 6.78 5.85 15.91
C LEU A 336 8.01 6.75 16.19
N GLU A 337 8.39 6.93 17.45
CA GLU A 337 9.50 7.80 17.85
C GLU A 337 10.83 7.38 17.20
N ALA A 338 11.02 6.07 17.02
CA ALA A 338 12.22 5.52 16.40
C ALA A 338 12.30 5.76 14.88
N GLU A 339 11.18 6.08 14.22
CA GLU A 339 11.13 6.29 12.79
C GLU A 339 11.74 7.65 12.42
N GLY A 340 12.80 7.67 11.63
CA GLY A 340 13.47 8.88 11.15
C GLY A 340 14.15 9.73 12.23
N GLY A 341 14.10 9.35 13.51
CA GLY A 341 14.74 10.07 14.62
C GLY A 341 14.24 11.50 14.85
N VAL A 342 13.04 11.84 14.39
CA VAL A 342 12.40 13.16 14.58
C VAL A 342 11.10 13.02 15.37
N ASP A 343 10.89 13.89 16.32
CA ASP A 343 9.67 13.96 17.15
C ASP A 343 8.68 14.94 16.52
N PHE A 344 7.68 14.43 15.81
CA PHE A 344 6.61 15.23 15.23
C PHE A 344 5.28 14.81 15.88
N LYS A 345 4.98 15.40 17.02
CA LYS A 345 3.88 15.01 17.90
C LYS A 345 2.53 15.02 17.17
N ASN A 346 1.78 13.94 17.35
CA ASN A 346 0.39 13.75 16.90
C ASN A 346 0.12 13.79 15.39
N SER A 347 1.12 14.03 14.54
CA SER A 347 0.91 14.20 13.09
C SER A 347 1.81 13.32 12.22
N LYS A 348 2.71 12.53 12.83
CA LYS A 348 3.63 11.66 12.11
C LYS A 348 2.91 10.40 11.59
N LYS A 349 2.91 10.19 10.29
CA LYS A 349 2.36 8.97 9.70
C LYS A 349 3.36 7.81 9.80
N PRO A 350 2.89 6.58 10.07
CA PRO A 350 3.75 5.39 10.10
C PRO A 350 4.41 5.11 8.76
N GLU A 351 5.69 4.80 8.74
CA GLU A 351 6.39 4.41 7.51
C GLU A 351 5.78 3.17 6.85
N LYS A 352 5.26 2.24 7.63
CA LYS A 352 4.54 1.06 7.13
C LYS A 352 3.30 1.38 6.31
N LEU A 353 2.58 2.44 6.66
CA LEU A 353 1.42 2.92 5.90
C LEU A 353 1.86 3.43 4.54
N ILE A 354 2.87 4.30 4.53
CA ILE A 354 3.39 4.90 3.30
C ILE A 354 4.07 3.85 2.41
N GLU A 355 4.78 2.89 2.99
CA GLU A 355 5.34 1.74 2.27
C GLU A 355 4.25 1.00 1.46
N ARG A 356 3.12 0.72 2.10
CA ARG A 356 1.99 0.02 1.47
C ARG A 356 1.41 0.83 0.31
N ILE A 357 1.21 2.13 0.50
CA ILE A 357 0.71 3.05 -0.52
C ILE A 357 1.66 3.10 -1.71
N ILE A 358 2.96 3.30 -1.48
CA ILE A 358 3.98 3.39 -2.53
C ILE A 358 4.09 2.06 -3.28
N LYS A 359 4.05 0.92 -2.59
CA LYS A 359 4.04 -0.41 -3.24
C LYS A 359 2.83 -0.63 -4.14
N LEU A 360 1.64 -0.16 -3.73
CA LEU A 360 0.42 -0.27 -4.52
C LEU A 360 0.47 0.55 -5.81
N GLY A 361 0.95 1.80 -5.71
CA GLY A 361 0.85 2.79 -6.76
C GLY A 361 2.10 2.98 -7.62
N SER A 362 3.22 2.32 -7.32
CA SER A 362 4.49 2.56 -8.02
C SER A 362 5.45 1.38 -8.01
N SER A 363 6.43 1.42 -8.91
CA SER A 363 7.59 0.54 -8.99
C SER A 363 8.88 1.29 -8.62
N GLU A 364 9.99 0.57 -8.46
CA GLU A 364 11.31 1.16 -8.24
C GLU A 364 11.69 2.09 -9.40
N GLY A 365 12.29 3.24 -9.09
CA GLY A 365 12.64 4.28 -10.06
C GLY A 365 11.51 5.24 -10.42
N ASP A 366 10.25 4.93 -10.09
CA ASP A 366 9.11 5.82 -10.32
C ASP A 366 9.17 7.08 -9.44
N LEU A 367 8.52 8.16 -9.89
CA LEU A 367 8.49 9.44 -9.20
C LEU A 367 7.25 9.56 -8.30
N ILE A 368 7.49 9.83 -7.03
CA ILE A 368 6.50 10.02 -5.98
C ILE A 368 6.39 11.51 -5.64
N LEU A 369 5.19 12.02 -5.38
CA LEU A 369 4.97 13.39 -4.92
C LEU A 369 4.15 13.40 -3.63
N ASP A 370 4.61 14.21 -2.68
CA ASP A 370 3.83 14.61 -1.51
C ASP A 370 3.92 16.13 -1.33
N SER A 371 2.79 16.83 -1.48
CA SER A 371 2.71 18.28 -1.36
C SER A 371 2.22 18.76 0.02
N PHE A 372 2.06 17.84 0.96
CA PHE A 372 1.76 18.09 2.37
C PHE A 372 2.71 17.24 3.23
N LEU A 373 4.02 17.44 3.02
CA LEU A 373 5.06 16.50 3.45
C LEU A 373 5.16 16.27 4.96
N GLY A 374 4.77 17.27 5.75
CA GLY A 374 4.75 17.18 7.21
C GLY A 374 6.14 16.88 7.78
N SER A 375 6.30 15.71 8.39
CA SER A 375 7.56 15.25 8.98
C SER A 375 8.52 14.57 8.01
N GLY A 376 8.23 14.55 6.71
CA GLY A 376 9.08 13.93 5.70
C GLY A 376 8.91 12.42 5.54
N THR A 377 7.85 11.81 6.07
CA THR A 377 7.70 10.35 6.04
C THR A 377 7.63 9.80 4.62
N THR A 378 6.86 10.44 3.74
CA THR A 378 6.70 9.97 2.35
C THR A 378 8.04 9.99 1.59
N ALA A 379 8.80 11.07 1.72
CA ALA A 379 10.12 11.20 1.09
C ALA A 379 11.11 10.15 1.63
N ALA A 380 11.14 9.95 2.96
CA ALA A 380 12.00 8.96 3.61
C ALA A 380 11.69 7.53 3.13
N VAL A 381 10.41 7.15 3.07
CA VAL A 381 9.97 5.83 2.61
C VAL A 381 10.25 5.64 1.13
N ALA A 382 9.92 6.63 0.28
CA ALA A 382 10.20 6.58 -1.14
C ALA A 382 11.71 6.39 -1.41
N HIS A 383 12.56 7.11 -0.67
CA HIS A 383 14.01 7.01 -0.76
C HIS A 383 14.52 5.62 -0.39
N LYS A 384 14.11 5.08 0.78
CA LYS A 384 14.47 3.74 1.24
C LYS A 384 14.02 2.63 0.29
N MET A 385 12.98 2.89 -0.51
CA MET A 385 12.43 1.94 -1.46
C MET A 385 12.93 2.11 -2.90
N GLY A 386 13.94 2.96 -3.13
CA GLY A 386 14.51 3.20 -4.46
C GLY A 386 13.58 3.94 -5.42
N ARG A 387 12.63 4.74 -4.90
CA ARG A 387 11.80 5.65 -5.69
C ARG A 387 12.41 7.03 -5.70
N LYS A 388 12.20 7.76 -6.81
CA LYS A 388 12.44 9.21 -6.84
C LYS A 388 11.29 9.92 -6.15
N TRP A 389 11.56 11.11 -5.59
CA TRP A 389 10.52 11.80 -4.86
C TRP A 389 10.66 13.33 -4.93
N ILE A 390 9.51 14.00 -4.83
CA ILE A 390 9.37 15.44 -4.64
C ILE A 390 8.53 15.63 -3.39
N GLY A 391 9.06 16.33 -2.40
CA GLY A 391 8.35 16.67 -1.17
C GLY A 391 8.25 18.19 -1.03
N ILE A 392 7.05 18.70 -0.71
CA ILE A 392 6.80 20.13 -0.52
C ILE A 392 6.27 20.35 0.91
N GLU A 393 6.89 21.29 1.63
CA GLU A 393 6.48 21.66 2.98
C GLU A 393 6.59 23.17 3.20
N LEU A 394 5.51 23.76 3.72
CA LEU A 394 5.41 25.19 3.99
C LEU A 394 6.09 25.57 5.31
N GLY A 395 5.90 24.74 6.34
CA GLY A 395 6.27 25.06 7.70
C GLY A 395 7.78 25.03 7.94
N TYR A 396 8.22 25.75 8.98
CA TYR A 396 9.64 25.74 9.41
C TYR A 396 10.15 24.33 9.75
N HIS A 397 9.26 23.38 10.00
CA HIS A 397 9.61 21.98 10.18
C HIS A 397 10.18 21.30 8.91
N CYS A 398 10.08 21.93 7.73
CA CYS A 398 10.85 21.53 6.57
C CYS A 398 12.35 21.49 6.89
N TYR A 399 12.86 22.48 7.64
CA TYR A 399 14.27 22.55 8.05
C TYR A 399 14.59 21.72 9.29
N THR A 400 13.67 21.68 10.27
CA THR A 400 13.94 21.07 11.57
C THR A 400 13.57 19.60 11.65
N HIS A 401 12.73 19.10 10.75
CA HIS A 401 12.27 17.73 10.74
C HIS A 401 12.52 17.02 9.40
N CYS A 402 12.03 17.57 8.27
CA CYS A 402 12.18 16.89 6.97
C CYS A 402 13.65 16.73 6.59
N LYS A 403 14.40 17.82 6.57
CA LYS A 403 15.81 17.82 6.19
C LYS A 403 16.66 16.88 7.07
N PRO A 404 16.68 17.00 8.41
CA PRO A 404 17.47 16.11 9.27
C PRO A 404 17.06 14.63 9.16
N ARG A 405 15.74 14.35 8.99
CA ARG A 405 15.28 12.99 8.76
C ARG A 405 15.86 12.38 7.50
N LEU A 406 15.83 13.14 6.39
CA LEU A 406 16.34 12.69 5.10
C LEU A 406 17.86 12.53 5.10
N GLU A 407 18.60 13.41 5.77
CA GLU A 407 20.04 13.27 5.99
C GLU A 407 20.36 11.94 6.69
N ARG A 408 19.69 11.64 7.80
CA ARG A 408 19.86 10.35 8.52
C ARG A 408 19.51 9.12 7.67
N VAL A 409 18.49 9.22 6.81
CA VAL A 409 18.15 8.15 5.86
C VAL A 409 19.29 7.93 4.87
N ILE A 410 19.85 9.01 4.32
CA ILE A 410 20.97 8.97 3.36
C ILE A 410 22.24 8.43 4.02
N ASP A 411 22.52 8.81 5.25
CA ASP A 411 23.69 8.33 6.01
C ASP A 411 23.54 6.87 6.48
N GLY A 412 22.34 6.26 6.33
CA GLY A 412 22.06 4.92 6.82
C GLY A 412 21.90 4.84 8.35
N GLU A 413 21.71 5.97 9.02
CA GLU A 413 21.55 6.06 10.48
C GLU A 413 20.11 5.87 10.95
N ASP A 414 19.14 5.95 10.06
CA ASP A 414 17.74 5.67 10.40
C ASP A 414 17.49 4.17 10.48
N MET A 415 17.49 3.64 11.71
CA MET A 415 17.27 2.22 12.00
C MET A 415 15.79 1.88 12.21
N GLY A 416 14.89 2.86 12.16
CA GLY A 416 13.47 2.73 12.42
C GLY A 416 12.62 2.36 11.20
N GLY A 417 11.32 2.28 11.41
CA GLY A 417 10.32 2.07 10.36
C GLY A 417 10.57 0.86 9.47
N ILE A 418 10.59 1.08 8.15
CA ILE A 418 10.77 0.01 7.16
C ILE A 418 12.22 -0.35 6.86
N THR A 419 13.20 0.32 7.45
CA THR A 419 14.64 0.19 7.13
C THR A 419 15.10 -1.28 7.03
N ARG A 420 14.75 -2.09 8.04
CA ARG A 420 15.11 -3.52 8.06
C ARG A 420 14.32 -4.33 7.01
N ALA A 421 13.06 -3.98 6.78
CA ALA A 421 12.20 -4.72 5.87
C ALA A 421 12.61 -4.56 4.40
N VAL A 422 13.24 -3.44 4.05
CA VAL A 422 13.73 -3.13 2.70
C VAL A 422 15.26 -3.25 2.59
N ASP A 423 15.94 -3.68 3.65
CA ASP A 423 17.42 -3.82 3.76
C ASP A 423 18.17 -2.53 3.39
N TRP A 424 17.64 -1.37 3.76
CA TRP A 424 18.24 -0.08 3.47
C TRP A 424 19.57 0.11 4.22
N LYS A 425 20.61 0.58 3.49
CA LYS A 425 21.98 0.75 4.03
C LYS A 425 22.49 2.19 3.92
N GLY A 426 21.67 3.11 3.40
CA GLY A 426 22.09 4.48 3.12
C GLY A 426 22.43 4.71 1.65
N GLY A 427 22.76 5.95 1.33
CA GLY A 427 23.14 6.40 -0.01
C GLY A 427 22.10 7.30 -0.66
N GLY A 428 22.43 7.79 -1.87
CA GLY A 428 21.63 8.75 -2.60
C GLY A 428 21.77 10.18 -2.09
N GLY A 429 20.78 11.03 -2.38
CA GLY A 429 20.77 12.42 -1.97
C GLY A 429 19.46 13.12 -2.28
N PHE A 430 19.37 14.40 -1.97
CA PHE A 430 18.30 15.29 -2.40
C PHE A 430 18.82 16.71 -2.67
N LYS A 431 18.15 17.41 -3.58
CA LYS A 431 18.30 18.84 -3.81
C LYS A 431 17.28 19.62 -3.02
N PHE A 432 17.73 20.62 -2.29
CA PHE A 432 16.85 21.52 -1.55
C PHE A 432 16.49 22.72 -2.42
N TYR A 433 15.21 23.09 -2.42
CA TYR A 433 14.72 24.24 -3.16
C TYR A 433 13.94 25.18 -2.25
N GLU A 434 14.13 26.48 -2.47
CA GLU A 434 13.30 27.52 -1.90
C GLU A 434 12.34 28.05 -2.97
N LEU A 435 11.08 28.21 -2.59
CA LEU A 435 10.14 28.93 -3.43
C LEU A 435 10.50 30.41 -3.42
N ALA A 436 10.89 30.94 -4.58
CA ALA A 436 11.26 32.37 -4.70
C ALA A 436 10.07 33.29 -4.44
N PRO A 437 10.30 34.54 -4.04
CA PRO A 437 9.27 35.59 -4.11
C PRO A 437 8.72 35.76 -5.54
N SER A 438 7.53 36.39 -5.66
CA SER A 438 6.94 36.67 -6.96
C SER A 438 7.93 37.35 -7.92
N LEU A 439 7.93 36.90 -9.18
CA LEU A 439 8.71 37.51 -10.25
C LEU A 439 8.15 38.85 -10.71
N LEU A 440 6.91 39.18 -10.31
CA LEU A 440 6.31 40.48 -10.64
C LEU A 440 6.88 41.56 -9.76
N LYS A 441 7.47 42.59 -10.38
CA LYS A 441 7.87 43.82 -9.68
C LYS A 441 6.59 44.56 -9.28
N LYS A 442 6.40 44.81 -7.99
CA LYS A 442 5.41 45.82 -7.54
C LYS A 442 5.91 47.18 -8.04
N ASP A 443 5.25 47.73 -9.05
CA ASP A 443 5.51 49.14 -9.42
C ASP A 443 5.19 50.01 -8.20
N LYS A 444 6.25 50.71 -7.72
CA LYS A 444 6.14 51.72 -6.66
C LYS A 444 5.43 53.00 -7.12
N ALA A 445 4.84 53.01 -8.29
CA ALA A 445 4.23 54.17 -8.91
C ALA A 445 2.69 54.08 -8.85
N SER A 446 2.11 54.23 -7.68
CA SER A 446 0.72 54.76 -7.52
C SER A 446 0.32 54.92 -6.03
N ILE A 447 1.20 55.59 -5.26
CA ILE A 447 0.80 56.27 -4.04
C ILE A 447 1.35 57.70 -4.14
N CYS A 448 0.77 58.44 -5.08
CA CYS A 448 0.73 59.88 -5.06
C CYS A 448 -0.58 60.27 -5.72
N ASP A 449 -1.37 60.99 -4.99
CA ASP A 449 -2.49 61.79 -5.41
C ASP A 449 -3.83 61.03 -5.68
N LEU A 450 -4.63 60.85 -4.62
CA LEU A 450 -5.89 61.64 -4.46
C LEU A 450 -6.42 61.50 -3.04
#